data_3d4977e8b42044c3f826b0450043768e
#
_entry.id   3d4977e8b42044c3f826b0450043768e
#
_cell.length_a   1.000
_cell.length_b   1.000
_cell.length_c   1.000
_cell.angle_alpha   90.00
_cell.angle_beta   90.00
_cell.angle_gamma   90.00
#
_symmetry.space_group_name_H-M   'P 1'
#
loop_
_entity.id
_entity.type
_entity.pdbx_description
1 polymer ?
#
loop_
_entity_poly.entity_id
_entity_poly.type
_entity_poly.pdbx_seq_one_letter_code
_entity_poly.pdbx_strand_id
1 'polypeptide(L)'
;MKRRDFLTYSLLTGGSSLLLPLVTACQKGNKISSSMPIEGGAKVEEMKADIVVVGGGMGGCVTALAACRNGMNVILTEETDWIGGQVSQQGVPPDEHKWIESGGATASYRMYRNKIRDFYRYHYH
;
A
#
# COMPACT_ATOMS: atom_id res chain seq x y z
N MET A 1 4.99 -26.32 -13.26
CA MET A 1 6.04 -25.30 -13.44
C MET A 1 6.17 -24.52 -12.14
N LYS A 2 7.30 -24.61 -11.46
CA LYS A 2 7.52 -23.91 -10.17
C LYS A 2 7.89 -22.46 -10.45
N ARG A 3 7.47 -21.50 -9.61
CA ARG A 3 7.76 -20.06 -9.76
C ARG A 3 9.25 -19.76 -10.01
N ARG A 4 10.14 -20.58 -9.47
CA ARG A 4 11.59 -20.45 -9.63
C ARG A 4 12.05 -20.73 -11.07
N ASP A 5 11.38 -21.63 -11.78
CA ASP A 5 11.75 -22.03 -13.15
C ASP A 5 11.40 -20.94 -14.17
N PHE A 6 10.33 -20.14 -13.89
CA PHE A 6 9.94 -19.00 -14.72
C PHE A 6 11.00 -17.90 -14.73
N LEU A 7 11.57 -17.59 -13.55
CA LEU A 7 12.61 -16.55 -13.42
C LEU A 7 13.94 -16.99 -14.07
N THR A 8 14.24 -18.29 -14.05
CA THR A 8 15.47 -18.82 -14.66
C THR A 8 15.37 -18.86 -16.18
N TYR A 9 14.19 -19.17 -16.72
CA TYR A 9 13.97 -19.18 -18.19
C TYR A 9 13.95 -17.78 -18.80
N SER A 10 13.41 -16.78 -18.12
CA SER A 10 13.44 -15.38 -18.59
C SER A 10 14.84 -14.77 -18.61
N LEU A 11 15.77 -15.32 -17.84
CA LEU A 11 17.18 -14.90 -17.85
C LEU A 11 18.01 -15.57 -18.96
N LEU A 12 17.60 -16.76 -19.43
CA LEU A 12 18.35 -17.55 -20.41
C LEU A 12 17.95 -17.29 -21.87
N THR A 13 16.78 -16.76 -22.14
CA THR A 13 16.31 -16.45 -23.50
C THR A 13 16.60 -15.03 -23.98
N GLY A 14 17.19 -14.18 -23.14
CA GLY A 14 17.60 -12.80 -23.43
C GLY A 14 19.07 -12.66 -23.81
N GLY A 15 19.69 -13.69 -24.33
CA GLY A 15 21.09 -13.63 -24.75
C GLY A 15 21.27 -13.09 -26.16
N SER A 16 21.44 -11.79 -26.30
CA SER A 16 22.31 -11.22 -27.31
C SER A 16 22.60 -9.74 -27.03
N SER A 17 23.82 -9.50 -26.67
CA SER A 17 24.62 -8.28 -26.87
C SER A 17 23.92 -6.93 -26.77
N LEU A 18 23.94 -6.39 -25.56
CA LEU A 18 24.30 -4.99 -25.35
C LEU A 18 24.73 -4.87 -23.88
N LEU A 19 26.04 -4.91 -23.65
CA LEU A 19 26.69 -4.51 -22.42
C LEU A 19 26.41 -3.02 -22.19
N LEU A 20 25.30 -2.71 -21.50
CA LEU A 20 25.10 -1.45 -20.84
C LEU A 20 25.15 -1.72 -19.34
N PRO A 21 25.97 -0.99 -18.58
CA PRO A 21 26.09 -1.18 -17.14
C PRO A 21 24.80 -0.71 -16.48
N LEU A 22 23.96 -1.68 -16.11
CA LEU A 22 22.77 -1.44 -15.29
C LEU A 22 23.16 -1.41 -13.82
N VAL A 23 24.08 -0.53 -13.48
CA VAL A 23 24.43 -0.23 -12.09
C VAL A 23 24.68 1.26 -11.98
N THR A 24 23.59 2.01 -11.87
CA THR A 24 23.62 3.32 -11.18
C THR A 24 22.18 3.85 -11.06
N ALA A 25 21.41 3.25 -10.21
CA ALA A 25 20.13 3.82 -9.81
C ALA A 25 20.07 4.00 -8.29
N CYS A 26 21.21 4.35 -7.68
CA CYS A 26 21.25 5.04 -6.41
C CYS A 26 22.00 6.36 -6.66
N GLN A 27 21.44 7.23 -7.46
CA GLN A 27 21.88 8.60 -7.49
C GLN A 27 21.31 9.32 -6.27
N LYS A 28 22.22 9.72 -5.38
CA LYS A 28 22.10 10.76 -4.39
C LYS A 28 21.13 11.84 -4.87
N GLY A 29 20.13 12.14 -4.04
CA GLY A 29 19.05 13.07 -4.31
C GLY A 29 19.44 14.34 -5.05
N ASN A 30 19.19 14.36 -6.32
CA ASN A 30 18.99 15.62 -7.04
C ASN A 30 17.61 16.12 -6.59
N LYS A 31 17.63 17.31 -5.98
CA LYS A 31 16.41 18.07 -5.76
C LYS A 31 15.75 18.26 -7.13
N ILE A 32 14.76 17.45 -7.44
CA ILE A 32 13.83 17.72 -8.54
C ILE A 32 12.95 18.86 -8.03
N SER A 33 13.42 20.08 -8.23
CA SER A 33 12.59 21.27 -8.20
C SER A 33 11.83 21.32 -9.52
N SER A 34 10.87 20.44 -9.70
CA SER A 34 9.87 20.58 -10.74
C SER A 34 8.65 21.26 -10.13
N SER A 35 8.76 22.58 -9.93
CA SER A 35 7.58 23.41 -9.80
C SER A 35 6.88 23.45 -11.16
N MET A 36 6.00 22.50 -11.45
CA MET A 36 5.00 22.71 -12.48
C MET A 36 4.13 23.89 -12.00
N PRO A 37 3.92 24.94 -12.83
CA PRO A 37 2.99 25.99 -12.47
C PRO A 37 1.60 25.36 -12.38
N ILE A 38 1.03 25.33 -11.19
CA ILE A 38 -0.40 25.02 -11.03
C ILE A 38 -1.13 26.29 -11.47
N GLU A 39 -1.67 26.28 -12.69
CA GLU A 39 -2.57 27.34 -13.16
C GLU A 39 -3.85 27.27 -12.32
N GLY A 40 -3.98 28.22 -11.42
CA GLY A 40 -5.14 28.37 -10.57
C GLY A 40 -4.70 28.57 -9.13
N GLY A 41 -4.57 29.80 -8.70
CA GLY A 41 -4.05 30.32 -7.44
C GLY A 41 -4.43 29.62 -6.12
N ALA A 42 -4.42 28.30 -6.10
CA ALA A 42 -4.53 27.50 -4.88
C ALA A 42 -3.26 27.67 -4.06
N LYS A 43 -3.42 28.09 -2.82
CA LYS A 43 -2.34 28.15 -1.84
C LYS A 43 -1.78 26.75 -1.65
N VAL A 44 -0.57 26.50 -2.13
CA VAL A 44 0.12 25.23 -1.91
C VAL A 44 0.62 25.19 -0.48
N GLU A 45 0.16 24.22 0.29
CA GLU A 45 0.65 23.93 1.62
C GLU A 45 1.68 22.80 1.55
N GLU A 46 2.89 23.07 2.00
CA GLU A 46 3.95 22.07 2.07
C GLU A 46 3.81 21.26 3.36
N MET A 47 3.63 19.95 3.24
CA MET A 47 3.59 19.02 4.37
C MET A 47 4.87 18.18 4.38
N LYS A 48 5.36 17.86 5.59
CA LYS A 48 6.55 17.03 5.79
C LYS A 48 6.18 15.74 6.49
N ALA A 49 6.68 14.63 5.97
CA ALA A 49 6.52 13.30 6.57
C ALA A 49 7.76 12.45 6.30
N ASP A 50 7.94 11.39 7.11
CA ASP A 50 8.98 10.39 6.87
C ASP A 50 8.59 9.48 5.70
N ILE A 51 7.28 9.20 5.55
CA ILE A 51 6.72 8.36 4.48
C ILE A 51 5.46 9.00 3.93
N VAL A 52 5.34 9.01 2.62
CA VAL A 52 4.09 9.33 1.92
C VAL A 52 3.54 8.05 1.28
N VAL A 53 2.33 7.68 1.65
CA VAL A 53 1.60 6.54 1.08
C VAL A 53 0.53 7.08 0.13
N VAL A 54 0.64 6.74 -1.13
CA VAL A 54 -0.29 7.19 -2.17
C VAL A 54 -1.36 6.13 -2.40
N GLY A 55 -2.59 6.49 -2.11
CA GLY A 55 -3.76 5.61 -2.18
C GLY A 55 -4.15 5.02 -0.82
N GLY A 56 -5.33 5.39 -0.33
CA GLY A 56 -5.89 4.98 0.96
C GLY A 56 -6.69 3.68 0.91
N GLY A 57 -6.53 2.84 -0.10
CA GLY A 57 -7.11 1.51 -0.12
C GLY A 57 -6.61 0.63 1.02
N MET A 58 -7.05 -0.61 1.11
CA MET A 58 -6.67 -1.53 2.21
C MET A 58 -5.15 -1.65 2.37
N GLY A 59 -4.41 -1.80 1.26
CA GLY A 59 -2.95 -1.89 1.28
C GLY A 59 -2.28 -0.62 1.81
N GLY A 60 -2.75 0.54 1.37
CA GLY A 60 -2.24 1.84 1.85
C GLY A 60 -2.52 2.05 3.33
N CYS A 61 -3.72 1.78 3.79
CA CYS A 61 -4.09 1.87 5.21
C CYS A 61 -3.22 0.97 6.09
N VAL A 62 -2.99 -0.28 5.68
CA VAL A 62 -2.15 -1.22 6.44
C VAL A 62 -0.68 -0.76 6.45
N THR A 63 -0.19 -0.26 5.32
CA THR A 63 1.18 0.28 5.21
C THR A 63 1.36 1.50 6.11
N ALA A 64 0.44 2.46 6.05
CA ALA A 64 0.46 3.64 6.90
C ALA A 64 0.40 3.26 8.39
N LEU A 65 -0.49 2.35 8.76
CA LEU A 65 -0.61 1.86 10.13
C LEU A 65 0.67 1.18 10.62
N ALA A 66 1.31 0.38 9.77
CA ALA A 66 2.57 -0.28 10.10
C ALA A 66 3.69 0.74 10.31
N ALA A 67 3.79 1.74 9.45
CA ALA A 67 4.79 2.81 9.57
C ALA A 67 4.56 3.64 10.84
N CYS A 68 3.31 4.04 11.15
CA CYS A 68 2.99 4.76 12.38
C CYS A 68 3.33 3.94 13.63
N ARG A 69 3.09 2.63 13.63
CA ARG A 69 3.46 1.73 14.75
C ARG A 69 4.97 1.63 14.96
N ASN A 70 5.75 1.93 13.93
CA ASN A 70 7.21 2.04 14.01
C ASN A 70 7.69 3.47 14.31
N GLY A 71 6.79 4.38 14.71
CA GLY A 71 7.12 5.73 15.13
C GLY A 71 7.38 6.74 14.01
N MET A 72 7.00 6.40 12.77
CA MET A 72 7.17 7.29 11.61
C MET A 72 5.98 8.24 11.45
N ASN A 73 6.25 9.48 11.03
CA ASN A 73 5.23 10.41 10.57
C ASN A 73 4.83 10.02 9.15
N VAL A 74 3.53 9.82 8.93
CA VAL A 74 3.01 9.31 7.66
C VAL A 74 1.96 10.26 7.10
N ILE A 75 2.08 10.56 5.81
CA ILE A 75 1.01 11.16 5.03
C ILE A 75 0.39 10.05 4.17
N LEU A 76 -0.92 9.84 4.32
CA LEU A 76 -1.70 8.96 3.48
C LEU A 76 -2.62 9.81 2.60
N THR A 77 -2.54 9.64 1.29
CA THR A 77 -3.45 10.30 0.35
C THR A 77 -4.56 9.34 -0.08
N GLU A 78 -5.76 9.89 -0.26
CA GLU A 78 -6.93 9.17 -0.76
C GLU A 78 -7.73 10.10 -1.65
N GLU A 79 -8.26 9.60 -2.75
CA GLU A 79 -9.07 10.37 -3.69
C GLU A 79 -10.56 10.41 -3.31
N THR A 80 -10.99 9.51 -2.44
CA THR A 80 -12.36 9.37 -1.96
C THR A 80 -12.46 9.85 -0.51
N ASP A 81 -13.70 10.04 -0.03
CA ASP A 81 -13.96 10.44 1.35
C ASP A 81 -13.71 9.30 2.37
N TRP A 82 -13.47 8.08 1.90
CA TRP A 82 -13.34 6.89 2.74
C TRP A 82 -12.03 6.17 2.49
N ILE A 83 -11.24 6.01 3.54
CA ILE A 83 -10.07 5.14 3.53
C ILE A 83 -10.48 3.67 3.73
N GLY A 84 -9.64 2.74 3.28
CA GLY A 84 -9.86 1.30 3.43
C GLY A 84 -10.25 0.59 2.13
N GLY A 85 -10.64 1.33 1.10
CA GLY A 85 -11.02 0.79 -0.20
C GLY A 85 -12.14 -0.22 -0.07
N GLN A 86 -11.97 -1.41 -0.63
CA GLN A 86 -13.00 -2.44 -0.67
C GLN A 86 -13.58 -2.81 0.70
N VAL A 87 -12.76 -2.83 1.75
CA VAL A 87 -13.24 -3.21 3.11
C VAL A 87 -14.10 -2.17 3.79
N SER A 88 -14.17 -0.96 3.26
CA SER A 88 -14.99 0.13 3.80
C SER A 88 -16.07 0.62 2.84
N GLN A 89 -15.84 0.56 1.53
CA GLN A 89 -16.67 1.23 0.53
C GLN A 89 -17.68 0.32 -0.17
N GLN A 90 -17.41 -0.99 -0.27
CA GLN A 90 -18.25 -1.87 -1.06
C GLN A 90 -19.59 -2.24 -0.38
N GLY A 91 -19.74 -2.00 0.93
CA GLY A 91 -20.99 -2.28 1.67
C GLY A 91 -21.31 -3.77 1.88
N VAL A 92 -20.40 -4.66 1.54
CA VAL A 92 -20.50 -6.11 1.74
C VAL A 92 -19.23 -6.62 2.41
N PRO A 93 -19.29 -7.78 3.10
CA PRO A 93 -18.11 -8.39 3.65
C PRO A 93 -17.05 -8.66 2.57
N PRO A 94 -15.75 -8.50 2.85
CA PRO A 94 -14.70 -8.84 1.91
C PRO A 94 -14.70 -10.34 1.61
N ASP A 95 -14.37 -10.69 0.36
CA ASP A 95 -14.19 -12.08 -0.04
C ASP A 95 -13.02 -12.70 0.72
N GLU A 96 -13.30 -13.76 1.44
CA GLU A 96 -12.33 -14.48 2.27
C GLU A 96 -12.38 -15.97 1.94
N HIS A 97 -11.25 -16.64 2.13
CA HIS A 97 -11.25 -18.09 1.95
C HIS A 97 -11.96 -18.80 3.12
N LYS A 98 -12.52 -19.97 2.86
CA LYS A 98 -13.34 -20.74 3.82
C LYS A 98 -12.64 -21.08 5.14
N TRP A 99 -11.31 -21.04 5.19
CA TRP A 99 -10.51 -21.39 6.38
C TRP A 99 -10.09 -20.17 7.20
N ILE A 100 -10.61 -18.97 6.90
CA ILE A 100 -10.19 -17.73 7.56
C ILE A 100 -10.33 -17.76 9.09
N GLU A 101 -11.27 -18.51 9.61
CA GLU A 101 -11.50 -18.64 11.05
C GLU A 101 -10.49 -19.58 11.73
N SER A 102 -10.01 -20.60 11.05
CA SER A 102 -9.14 -21.63 11.61
C SER A 102 -7.67 -21.45 11.26
N GLY A 103 -7.35 -20.75 10.19
CA GLY A 103 -5.98 -20.56 9.75
C GLY A 103 -5.83 -19.58 8.60
N GLY A 104 -4.57 -19.34 8.18
CA GLY A 104 -4.29 -18.53 6.99
C GLY A 104 -4.41 -17.01 7.13
N ALA A 105 -4.78 -16.49 8.31
CA ALA A 105 -4.84 -15.06 8.58
C ALA A 105 -3.73 -14.62 9.53
N THR A 106 -3.21 -13.42 9.31
CA THR A 106 -2.31 -12.78 10.28
C THR A 106 -3.05 -12.43 11.57
N ALA A 107 -2.32 -12.34 12.68
CA ALA A 107 -2.90 -11.92 13.97
C ALA A 107 -3.58 -10.56 13.88
N SER A 108 -2.99 -9.60 13.15
CA SER A 108 -3.56 -8.26 12.95
C SER A 108 -4.87 -8.29 12.18
N TYR A 109 -4.98 -9.11 11.13
CA TYR A 109 -6.22 -9.25 10.36
C TYR A 109 -7.32 -9.92 11.19
N ARG A 110 -6.98 -10.94 11.95
CA ARG A 110 -7.91 -11.61 12.86
C ARG A 110 -8.44 -10.67 13.95
N MET A 111 -7.56 -9.84 14.52
CA MET A 111 -7.94 -8.80 15.46
C MET A 111 -8.89 -7.77 14.82
N TYR A 112 -8.64 -7.34 13.60
CA TYR A 112 -9.52 -6.45 12.84
C TYR A 112 -10.92 -7.06 12.67
N ARG A 113 -11.02 -8.30 12.22
CA ARG A 113 -12.31 -9.02 12.08
C ARG A 113 -13.07 -9.09 13.41
N ASN A 114 -12.39 -9.41 14.50
CA ASN A 114 -13.02 -9.50 15.82
C ASN A 114 -13.54 -8.13 16.28
N LYS A 115 -12.80 -7.05 16.08
CA LYS A 115 -13.27 -5.70 16.39
C LYS A 115 -14.53 -5.30 15.62
N ILE A 116 -14.63 -5.67 14.35
CA ILE A 116 -15.85 -5.44 13.56
C ILE A 116 -17.03 -6.21 14.18
N ARG A 117 -16.85 -7.49 14.51
CA ARG A 117 -17.89 -8.31 15.15
C ARG A 117 -18.34 -7.73 16.49
N ASP A 118 -17.38 -7.29 17.31
CA ASP A 118 -17.67 -6.70 18.62
C ASP A 118 -18.42 -5.37 18.46
N PHE A 119 -18.07 -4.56 17.47
CA PHE A 119 -18.80 -3.34 17.15
C PHE A 119 -20.26 -3.63 16.81
N TYR A 120 -20.55 -4.59 15.95
CA TYR A 120 -21.90 -4.96 15.60
C TYR A 120 -22.66 -5.57 16.77
N ARG A 121 -22.05 -6.42 17.57
CA ARG A 121 -22.66 -6.96 18.78
C ARG A 121 -23.06 -5.88 19.78
N TYR A 122 -22.23 -4.86 19.92
CA TYR A 122 -22.48 -3.78 20.88
C TYR A 122 -23.56 -2.80 20.41
N HIS A 123 -23.64 -2.50 19.13
CA HIS A 123 -24.51 -1.43 18.61
C HIS A 123 -25.84 -1.91 18.02
N TYR A 124 -25.99 -3.18 17.73
CA TYR A 124 -27.16 -3.71 17.01
C TYR A 124 -27.82 -4.89 17.73
N HIS A 125 -27.89 -4.84 19.05
CA HIS A 125 -28.70 -5.72 19.90
C HIS A 125 -30.01 -5.07 20.29
#